data_b687ccda4f84215bff623bc97f84fe36
#
_entry.id   b687ccda4f84215bff623bc97f84fe36
#
_cell.length_a   1.000
_cell.length_b   1.000
_cell.length_c   1.000
_cell.angle_alpha   90.00
_cell.angle_beta   90.00
_cell.angle_gamma   90.00
#
_symmetry.space_group_name_H-M   'P 1'
#
loop_
_entity.id
_entity.type
_entity.pdbx_description
1 polymer ?
#
loop_
_entity_poly.entity_id
_entity_poly.type
_entity_poly.pdbx_seq_one_letter_code
_entity_poly.pdbx_strand_id
1 'polypeptide(L)'
;MEGKRLRDSYRQQSYVVRIFHPRGQYPRIKIMQPNALFWADDEVVFSVIHSVPWRVHDEDAPYTEMDWLAPDEIQFLGSIFLSERRNDARIRFYPVYGYGPRIAQKTLDLSKQSVAERIRDSIWIRLAHAPWGNHGKELNECRTHRYSLLDPKLLNLDRQPMYWAGVSTRDYVMLRGISSLFKADMLSSYYEFFEEAIVSAFIALEASFRLIVRKLEGEGIRNAGARDAAQWLFKHFDEPMGLPRPTIERYFEEFYDQRVMTLHPASRFGDNPYAPVSHDDYYHLRSSLREIFAYLAAGSHGPDFHEDVQRLGRR
;
A
#
# COMPACT_ATOMS: atom_id res chain seq x y z
N MET A 1 -24.53 -31.42 -11.74
CA MET A 1 -24.33 -31.44 -10.27
C MET A 1 -22.87 -31.27 -9.86
N GLU A 2 -21.90 -31.73 -10.62
CA GLU A 2 -20.47 -31.55 -10.35
C GLU A 2 -20.01 -30.10 -10.36
N GLY A 3 -20.46 -29.28 -11.30
CA GLY A 3 -20.07 -27.87 -11.37
C GLY A 3 -20.55 -27.01 -10.18
N LYS A 4 -21.61 -27.44 -9.49
CA LYS A 4 -22.10 -26.75 -8.28
C LYS A 4 -21.26 -27.11 -7.05
N ARG A 5 -20.80 -28.38 -6.96
CA ARG A 5 -19.91 -28.86 -5.88
C ARG A 5 -18.51 -28.24 -5.98
N LEU A 6 -17.98 -28.07 -7.19
CA LEU A 6 -16.73 -27.37 -7.41
C LEU A 6 -16.86 -25.88 -7.03
N ARG A 7 -17.99 -25.22 -7.38
CA ARG A 7 -18.26 -23.83 -6.98
C ARG A 7 -18.31 -23.64 -5.46
N ASP A 8 -18.87 -24.60 -4.72
CA ASP A 8 -18.99 -24.50 -3.26
C ASP A 8 -17.67 -24.80 -2.54
N SER A 9 -16.80 -25.66 -3.10
CA SER A 9 -15.47 -25.92 -2.52
C SER A 9 -14.52 -24.71 -2.62
N TYR A 10 -14.65 -23.87 -3.65
CA TYR A 10 -13.87 -22.65 -3.80
C TYR A 10 -14.36 -21.49 -2.91
N ARG A 11 -15.55 -21.58 -2.33
CA ARG A 11 -16.07 -20.60 -1.35
C ARG A 11 -15.53 -20.80 0.07
N GLN A 12 -14.70 -21.80 0.31
CA GLN A 12 -14.13 -21.97 1.63
C GLN A 12 -13.16 -20.83 1.95
N GLN A 13 -13.52 -20.08 2.96
CA GLN A 13 -12.61 -19.11 3.58
C GLN A 13 -11.30 -19.80 3.92
N SER A 14 -10.20 -19.17 3.60
CA SER A 14 -8.87 -19.71 3.84
C SER A 14 -7.94 -18.56 4.23
N TYR A 15 -6.78 -18.92 4.81
CA TYR A 15 -5.77 -17.93 5.13
C TYR A 15 -4.72 -17.90 4.02
N VAL A 16 -4.47 -16.73 3.48
CA VAL A 16 -3.39 -16.49 2.52
C VAL A 16 -2.13 -16.18 3.31
N VAL A 17 -1.06 -16.89 3.01
CA VAL A 17 0.28 -16.64 3.57
C VAL A 17 1.09 -15.92 2.54
N ARG A 18 1.61 -14.73 2.88
CA ARG A 18 2.50 -13.97 2.03
C ARG A 18 3.87 -13.90 2.70
N ILE A 19 4.88 -14.46 2.05
CA ILE A 19 6.27 -14.40 2.50
C ILE A 19 6.96 -13.28 1.74
N PHE A 20 7.77 -12.48 2.44
CA PHE A 20 8.44 -11.33 1.87
C PHE A 20 9.93 -11.59 1.67
N HIS A 21 10.51 -10.91 0.69
CA HIS A 21 11.91 -11.03 0.30
C HIS A 21 12.79 -10.06 1.12
N PRO A 22 14.02 -10.45 1.54
CA PRO A 22 14.93 -9.62 2.34
C PRO A 22 15.31 -8.26 1.72
N ARG A 23 15.17 -8.10 0.40
CA ARG A 23 15.41 -6.82 -0.29
C ARG A 23 14.40 -5.71 0.04
N GLY A 24 13.30 -6.07 0.70
CA GLY A 24 12.32 -5.09 1.19
C GLY A 24 12.78 -4.37 2.45
N GLN A 25 11.96 -3.44 2.92
CA GLN A 25 12.12 -2.79 4.21
C GLN A 25 10.86 -3.03 5.03
N TYR A 26 10.99 -3.60 6.20
CA TYR A 26 9.86 -4.05 7.01
C TYR A 26 9.96 -3.51 8.43
N PRO A 27 8.83 -3.10 9.04
CA PRO A 27 8.86 -2.74 10.46
C PRO A 27 9.08 -4.00 11.29
N ARG A 28 10.00 -3.93 12.28
CA ARG A 28 10.23 -4.99 13.26
C ARG A 28 9.07 -5.04 14.26
N ILE A 29 7.96 -5.61 13.83
CA ILE A 29 6.73 -5.71 14.63
C ILE A 29 6.06 -7.07 14.48
N LYS A 30 5.16 -7.35 15.44
CA LYS A 30 4.20 -8.44 15.38
C LYS A 30 2.82 -7.86 15.60
N ILE A 31 1.99 -7.86 14.56
CA ILE A 31 0.59 -7.48 14.66
C ILE A 31 -0.23 -8.75 14.62
N MET A 32 -0.89 -9.07 15.70
CA MET A 32 -1.68 -10.30 15.86
C MET A 32 -3.13 -9.94 16.14
N GLN A 33 -3.99 -10.24 15.18
CA GLN A 33 -5.44 -10.05 15.25
C GLN A 33 -6.13 -11.39 14.98
N PRO A 34 -7.37 -11.62 15.36
CA PRO A 34 -8.03 -12.91 15.15
C PRO A 34 -7.98 -13.44 13.71
N ASN A 35 -8.02 -12.56 12.72
CA ASN A 35 -8.10 -12.88 11.30
C ASN A 35 -6.90 -12.37 10.46
N ALA A 36 -5.92 -11.73 11.09
CA ALA A 36 -4.73 -11.22 10.39
C ALA A 36 -3.50 -11.26 11.30
N LEU A 37 -2.36 -11.59 10.71
CA LEU A 37 -1.05 -11.64 11.35
C LEU A 37 -0.02 -10.98 10.42
N PHE A 38 0.76 -10.06 10.95
CA PHE A 38 2.02 -9.64 10.36
C PHE A 38 3.16 -9.93 11.34
N TRP A 39 4.19 -10.58 10.86
CA TRP A 39 5.35 -10.93 11.63
C TRP A 39 6.62 -10.55 10.88
N ALA A 40 7.47 -9.76 11.51
CA ALA A 40 8.78 -9.40 10.99
C ALA A 40 9.85 -9.51 12.07
N ASP A 41 10.77 -10.44 11.86
CA ASP A 41 11.98 -10.63 12.66
C ASP A 41 13.22 -10.78 11.76
N ASP A 42 14.40 -10.97 12.37
CA ASP A 42 15.67 -11.07 11.64
C ASP A 42 15.76 -12.27 10.70
N GLU A 43 14.88 -13.27 10.85
CA GLU A 43 14.93 -14.52 10.12
C GLU A 43 13.82 -14.66 9.09
N VAL A 44 12.65 -14.05 9.32
CA VAL A 44 11.50 -14.18 8.43
C VAL A 44 10.56 -13.00 8.52
N VAL A 45 10.00 -12.60 7.38
CA VAL A 45 8.92 -11.61 7.29
C VAL A 45 7.77 -12.21 6.50
N PHE A 46 6.58 -12.21 7.10
CA PHE A 46 5.39 -12.75 6.47
C PHE A 46 4.11 -12.10 6.98
N SER A 47 3.05 -12.23 6.21
CA SER A 47 1.68 -11.98 6.66
C SER A 47 0.80 -13.21 6.45
N VAL A 48 -0.21 -13.35 7.31
CA VAL A 48 -1.27 -14.35 7.18
C VAL A 48 -2.59 -13.63 7.32
N ILE A 49 -3.44 -13.74 6.33
CA ILE A 49 -4.69 -12.98 6.29
C ILE A 49 -5.83 -13.90 5.92
N HIS A 50 -6.90 -13.85 6.71
CA HIS A 50 -8.14 -14.52 6.37
C HIS A 50 -8.75 -13.83 5.15
N SER A 51 -8.83 -14.54 4.06
CA SER A 51 -9.29 -13.99 2.80
C SER A 51 -10.24 -14.97 2.10
N VAL A 52 -11.23 -14.43 1.45
CA VAL A 52 -12.06 -15.22 0.53
C VAL A 52 -11.22 -15.54 -0.70
N PRO A 53 -11.17 -16.80 -1.16
CA PRO A 53 -10.44 -17.14 -2.38
C PRO A 53 -10.91 -16.29 -3.55
N TRP A 54 -9.97 -15.63 -4.18
CA TRP A 54 -10.19 -14.83 -5.37
C TRP A 54 -10.60 -15.73 -6.55
N ARG A 55 -11.60 -15.32 -7.29
CA ARG A 55 -12.04 -16.04 -8.49
C ARG A 55 -11.65 -15.21 -9.71
N VAL A 56 -10.75 -15.78 -10.47
CA VAL A 56 -10.31 -15.29 -11.78
C VAL A 56 -11.44 -15.03 -12.77
N HIS A 57 -12.62 -15.64 -12.53
CA HIS A 57 -13.75 -15.62 -13.43
C HIS A 57 -15.04 -15.09 -12.79
N ASP A 58 -14.93 -14.28 -11.74
CA ASP A 58 -16.09 -13.59 -11.22
C ASP A 58 -16.24 -12.30 -12.05
N GLU A 59 -17.25 -12.26 -12.92
CA GLU A 59 -17.52 -11.13 -13.82
C GLU A 59 -17.72 -9.81 -13.05
N ASP A 60 -18.12 -9.91 -11.79
CA ASP A 60 -18.28 -8.78 -10.88
C ASP A 60 -16.98 -8.42 -10.11
N ALA A 61 -15.90 -9.18 -10.29
CA ALA A 61 -14.67 -8.93 -9.57
C ALA A 61 -13.78 -7.96 -10.36
N PRO A 62 -13.49 -6.77 -9.82
CA PRO A 62 -12.69 -5.75 -10.51
C PRO A 62 -11.18 -6.05 -10.51
N TYR A 63 -10.76 -7.14 -9.86
CA TYR A 63 -9.38 -7.56 -9.77
C TYR A 63 -9.12 -8.77 -10.65
N THR A 64 -8.00 -8.79 -11.32
CA THR A 64 -7.56 -9.85 -12.23
C THR A 64 -6.39 -10.63 -11.64
N GLU A 65 -6.00 -11.73 -12.29
CA GLU A 65 -4.76 -12.47 -11.95
C GLU A 65 -3.49 -11.62 -11.96
N MET A 66 -3.55 -10.45 -12.57
CA MET A 66 -2.42 -9.51 -12.64
C MET A 66 -2.22 -8.72 -11.34
N ASP A 67 -3.20 -8.74 -10.43
CA ASP A 67 -3.06 -8.10 -9.13
C ASP A 67 -2.31 -9.02 -8.18
N TRP A 68 -1.17 -8.56 -7.71
CA TRP A 68 -0.25 -9.34 -6.88
C TRP A 68 -0.68 -9.47 -5.41
N LEU A 69 -1.63 -8.65 -4.95
CA LEU A 69 -2.24 -8.71 -3.62
C LEU A 69 -3.76 -8.71 -3.74
N ALA A 70 -4.42 -9.53 -2.94
CA ALA A 70 -5.86 -9.50 -2.80
C ALA A 70 -6.34 -8.25 -2.03
N PRO A 71 -7.62 -7.84 -2.16
CA PRO A 71 -8.18 -6.70 -1.43
C PRO A 71 -7.94 -6.74 0.08
N ASP A 72 -8.15 -7.89 0.71
CA ASP A 72 -7.90 -8.08 2.15
C ASP A 72 -6.41 -7.90 2.52
N GLU A 73 -5.49 -8.31 1.63
CA GLU A 73 -4.06 -8.11 1.82
C GLU A 73 -3.70 -6.64 1.70
N ILE A 74 -4.23 -5.92 0.69
CA ILE A 74 -3.99 -4.49 0.52
C ILE A 74 -4.55 -3.71 1.70
N GLN A 75 -5.73 -4.07 2.20
CA GLN A 75 -6.34 -3.45 3.37
C GLN A 75 -5.42 -3.58 4.59
N PHE A 76 -4.96 -4.78 4.90
CA PHE A 76 -4.15 -5.03 6.09
C PHE A 76 -2.73 -4.48 5.95
N LEU A 77 -2.00 -4.80 4.88
CA LEU A 77 -0.66 -4.28 4.64
C LEU A 77 -0.69 -2.76 4.42
N GLY A 78 -1.76 -2.27 3.77
CA GLY A 78 -2.01 -0.84 3.60
C GLY A 78 -2.14 -0.12 4.93
N SER A 79 -2.81 -0.70 5.93
CA SER A 79 -2.92 -0.10 7.25
C SER A 79 -1.57 0.04 7.97
N ILE A 80 -0.65 -0.91 7.76
CA ILE A 80 0.72 -0.83 8.27
C ILE A 80 1.51 0.25 7.53
N PHE A 81 1.40 0.29 6.21
CA PHE A 81 2.03 1.29 5.36
C PHE A 81 1.57 2.72 5.68
N LEU A 82 0.27 2.92 5.88
CA LEU A 82 -0.29 4.21 6.26
C LEU A 82 0.12 4.66 7.68
N SER A 83 0.67 3.75 8.48
CA SER A 83 1.20 4.06 9.81
C SER A 83 2.61 4.65 9.78
N GLU A 84 3.29 4.72 8.62
CA GLU A 84 4.59 5.37 8.51
C GLU A 84 4.52 6.82 9.01
N ARG A 85 5.56 7.21 9.76
CA ARG A 85 5.81 8.62 10.05
C ARG A 85 6.29 9.35 8.81
N ARG A 86 6.03 10.64 8.78
CA ARG A 86 6.42 11.49 7.65
C ARG A 86 7.93 11.48 7.46
N ASN A 87 8.38 11.04 6.29
CA ASN A 87 9.79 10.99 5.84
C ASN A 87 10.73 10.07 6.64
N ASP A 88 10.31 9.48 7.77
CA ASP A 88 11.18 8.73 8.66
C ASP A 88 11.21 7.23 8.36
N ALA A 89 10.16 6.69 7.77
CA ALA A 89 10.09 5.30 7.39
C ALA A 89 9.62 5.14 5.94
N ARG A 90 10.08 4.09 5.29
CA ARG A 90 9.61 3.66 3.98
C ARG A 90 9.50 2.16 3.97
N ILE A 91 8.29 1.67 4.15
CA ILE A 91 8.00 0.24 4.10
C ILE A 91 7.96 -0.18 2.63
N ARG A 92 8.70 -1.24 2.30
CA ARG A 92 8.71 -1.82 0.96
C ARG A 92 8.39 -3.28 1.05
N PHE A 93 7.21 -3.65 0.56
CA PHE A 93 6.76 -5.04 0.54
C PHE A 93 7.22 -5.71 -0.76
N TYR A 94 8.16 -6.66 -0.66
CA TYR A 94 8.57 -7.51 -1.77
C TYR A 94 8.12 -8.94 -1.53
N PRO A 95 6.96 -9.38 -2.04
CA PRO A 95 6.55 -10.77 -1.91
C PRO A 95 7.46 -11.69 -2.74
N VAL A 96 7.76 -12.85 -2.17
CA VAL A 96 8.64 -13.84 -2.80
C VAL A 96 8.02 -14.40 -4.08
N TYR A 97 6.70 -14.52 -4.10
CA TYR A 97 5.94 -15.02 -5.27
C TYR A 97 4.55 -14.40 -5.34
N GLY A 98 3.99 -14.37 -6.55
CA GLY A 98 2.70 -13.75 -6.83
C GLY A 98 1.54 -14.41 -6.10
N TYR A 99 1.52 -15.76 -6.05
CA TYR A 99 0.47 -16.51 -5.37
C TYR A 99 0.92 -16.96 -3.99
N GLY A 100 0.28 -16.46 -2.94
CA GLY A 100 0.56 -16.91 -1.58
C GLY A 100 0.03 -18.34 -1.33
N PRO A 101 0.77 -19.21 -0.63
CA PRO A 101 0.23 -20.47 -0.15
C PRO A 101 -0.96 -20.21 0.77
N ARG A 102 -1.86 -21.19 0.83
CA ARG A 102 -3.08 -21.08 1.62
C ARG A 102 -3.08 -22.09 2.74
N ILE A 103 -3.57 -21.67 3.90
CA ILE A 103 -3.86 -22.57 5.01
C ILE A 103 -5.35 -22.93 4.93
N ALA A 104 -5.63 -24.21 4.66
CA ALA A 104 -6.99 -24.74 4.45
C ALA A 104 -7.76 -25.01 5.76
N GLN A 105 -7.49 -24.27 6.83
CA GLN A 105 -8.23 -24.38 8.09
C GLN A 105 -9.39 -23.40 8.08
N LYS A 106 -10.57 -23.85 8.53
CA LYS A 106 -11.78 -23.02 8.55
C LYS A 106 -11.73 -21.91 9.60
N THR A 107 -11.02 -22.14 10.71
CA THR A 107 -10.90 -21.18 11.80
C THR A 107 -9.50 -21.27 12.43
N LEU A 108 -8.73 -20.21 12.27
CA LEU A 108 -7.50 -19.95 13.00
C LEU A 108 -7.68 -18.68 13.79
N ASP A 109 -7.33 -18.70 15.06
CA ASP A 109 -7.23 -17.48 15.85
C ASP A 109 -5.77 -17.01 15.82
N LEU A 110 -5.47 -16.08 14.90
CA LEU A 110 -4.12 -15.55 14.68
C LEU A 110 -3.69 -14.59 15.80
N SER A 111 -4.59 -14.22 16.73
CA SER A 111 -4.23 -13.43 17.91
C SER A 111 -3.51 -14.25 18.97
N LYS A 112 -3.55 -15.59 18.87
CA LYS A 112 -2.89 -16.47 19.82
C LYS A 112 -1.40 -16.64 19.49
N GLN A 113 -0.55 -16.27 20.44
CA GLN A 113 0.91 -16.38 20.33
C GLN A 113 1.37 -17.77 19.84
N SER A 114 0.83 -18.84 20.42
CA SER A 114 1.20 -20.21 20.05
C SER A 114 0.81 -20.60 18.62
N VAL A 115 -0.25 -19.98 18.07
CA VAL A 115 -0.65 -20.19 16.67
C VAL A 115 0.30 -19.43 15.75
N ALA A 116 0.61 -18.17 16.08
CA ALA A 116 1.52 -17.32 15.30
C ALA A 116 2.93 -17.94 15.25
N GLU A 117 3.46 -18.41 16.38
CA GLU A 117 4.78 -19.07 16.45
C GLU A 117 4.82 -20.38 15.64
N ARG A 118 3.81 -21.21 15.74
CA ARG A 118 3.73 -22.44 14.92
C ARG A 118 3.71 -22.14 13.42
N ILE A 119 3.01 -21.09 13.00
CA ILE A 119 3.01 -20.66 11.61
C ILE A 119 4.40 -20.15 11.22
N ARG A 120 5.00 -19.32 12.04
CA ARG A 120 6.36 -18.79 11.86
C ARG A 120 7.37 -19.93 11.66
N ASP A 121 7.37 -20.93 12.54
CA ASP A 121 8.27 -22.08 12.48
C ASP A 121 8.00 -22.95 11.24
N SER A 122 6.74 -23.12 10.87
CA SER A 122 6.38 -23.83 9.64
C SER A 122 6.90 -23.12 8.38
N ILE A 123 6.82 -21.78 8.35
CA ILE A 123 7.37 -20.99 7.26
C ILE A 123 8.90 -21.09 7.25
N TRP A 124 9.55 -20.97 8.41
CA TRP A 124 11.00 -21.10 8.53
C TRP A 124 11.50 -22.46 8.04
N ILE A 125 10.86 -23.54 8.44
CA ILE A 125 11.18 -24.90 7.97
C ILE A 125 11.00 -25.00 6.45
N ARG A 126 9.94 -24.41 5.89
CA ARG A 126 9.73 -24.42 4.45
C ARG A 126 10.81 -23.63 3.69
N LEU A 127 11.20 -22.46 4.18
CA LEU A 127 12.33 -21.71 3.64
C LEU A 127 13.62 -22.53 3.68
N ALA A 128 13.76 -23.41 4.70
CA ALA A 128 14.92 -24.28 4.87
C ALA A 128 15.00 -25.45 3.89
N HIS A 129 13.86 -26.00 3.47
CA HIS A 129 13.80 -27.32 2.82
C HIS A 129 13.11 -27.33 1.46
N ALA A 130 12.71 -26.17 0.92
CA ALA A 130 11.83 -26.15 -0.23
C ALA A 130 12.54 -26.38 -1.57
N PRO A 131 12.30 -27.50 -2.23
CA PRO A 131 12.46 -27.63 -3.67
C PRO A 131 11.17 -27.14 -4.37
N TRP A 132 10.92 -25.84 -4.38
CA TRP A 132 9.70 -25.27 -4.97
C TRP A 132 9.97 -24.79 -6.40
N GLY A 133 10.27 -25.70 -7.32
CA GLY A 133 10.38 -25.38 -8.71
C GLY A 133 11.17 -24.08 -9.00
N ASN A 134 10.57 -23.16 -9.72
CA ASN A 134 11.20 -21.88 -10.08
C ASN A 134 11.41 -20.92 -8.89
N HIS A 135 10.72 -21.13 -7.77
CA HIS A 135 10.81 -20.26 -6.57
C HIS A 135 11.85 -20.75 -5.55
N GLY A 136 12.50 -21.89 -5.79
CA GLY A 136 13.47 -22.44 -4.83
C GLY A 136 14.68 -21.52 -4.62
N LYS A 137 15.07 -20.76 -5.64
CA LYS A 137 16.17 -19.80 -5.55
C LYS A 137 15.80 -18.63 -4.66
N GLU A 138 14.65 -18.00 -4.90
CA GLU A 138 14.18 -16.85 -4.10
C GLU A 138 13.98 -17.24 -2.64
N LEU A 139 13.45 -18.42 -2.38
CA LEU A 139 13.27 -18.92 -1.02
C LEU A 139 14.60 -19.18 -0.31
N ASN A 140 15.60 -19.70 -1.01
CA ASN A 140 16.96 -19.84 -0.47
C ASN A 140 17.60 -18.48 -0.18
N GLU A 141 17.40 -17.49 -1.05
CA GLU A 141 17.85 -16.12 -0.82
C GLU A 141 17.22 -15.54 0.43
N CYS A 142 15.91 -15.71 0.64
CA CYS A 142 15.22 -15.29 1.86
C CYS A 142 15.84 -15.89 3.12
N ARG A 143 16.27 -17.13 3.07
CA ARG A 143 16.90 -17.80 4.20
C ARG A 143 18.29 -17.31 4.54
N THR A 144 19.08 -16.92 3.53
CA THR A 144 20.50 -16.59 3.69
C THR A 144 20.76 -15.11 3.90
N HIS A 145 19.80 -14.25 3.61
CA HIS A 145 19.94 -12.80 3.72
C HIS A 145 19.23 -12.26 4.95
N ARG A 146 19.83 -11.25 5.57
CA ARG A 146 19.18 -10.51 6.66
C ARG A 146 18.16 -9.54 6.10
N TYR A 147 17.04 -9.44 6.77
CA TYR A 147 16.00 -8.48 6.44
C TYR A 147 16.41 -7.04 6.83
N SER A 148 16.05 -6.08 5.98
CA SER A 148 16.13 -4.67 6.34
C SER A 148 14.93 -4.32 7.21
N LEU A 149 15.14 -4.24 8.51
CA LEU A 149 14.09 -3.97 9.49
C LEU A 149 14.12 -2.52 9.95
N LEU A 150 12.95 -1.91 10.00
CA LEU A 150 12.74 -0.55 10.49
C LEU A 150 12.43 -0.58 11.99
N ASP A 151 12.90 0.45 12.71
CA ASP A 151 12.51 0.67 14.12
C ASP A 151 10.99 0.90 14.18
N PRO A 152 10.24 0.17 15.03
CA PRO A 152 8.81 0.41 15.24
C PRO A 152 8.45 1.85 15.63
N LYS A 153 9.39 2.60 16.23
CA LYS A 153 9.19 4.02 16.56
C LYS A 153 9.00 4.92 15.34
N LEU A 154 9.40 4.46 14.16
CA LEU A 154 9.16 5.15 12.89
C LEU A 154 7.72 4.99 12.37
N LEU A 155 6.84 4.38 13.18
CA LEU A 155 5.46 4.09 12.82
C LEU A 155 4.49 4.58 13.90
N ASN A 156 3.35 5.08 13.47
CA ASN A 156 2.21 5.44 14.33
C ASN A 156 1.30 4.21 14.50
N LEU A 157 1.81 3.16 15.16
CA LEU A 157 1.11 1.87 15.26
C LEU A 157 -0.22 1.94 16.01
N ASP A 158 -0.39 2.90 16.92
CA ASP A 158 -1.66 3.13 17.61
C ASP A 158 -2.79 3.51 16.65
N ARG A 159 -2.46 4.03 15.48
CA ARG A 159 -3.42 4.38 14.43
C ARG A 159 -3.68 3.25 13.41
N GLN A 160 -2.87 2.21 13.42
CA GLN A 160 -3.00 1.09 12.47
C GLN A 160 -4.40 0.46 12.48
N PRO A 161 -5.05 0.20 13.64
CA PRO A 161 -6.41 -0.34 13.65
C PRO A 161 -7.44 0.61 13.01
N MET A 162 -7.26 1.92 13.16
CA MET A 162 -8.12 2.93 12.54
C MET A 162 -7.96 2.92 11.00
N TYR A 163 -6.72 2.86 10.51
CA TYR A 163 -6.46 2.74 9.07
C TYR A 163 -7.03 1.44 8.51
N TRP A 164 -6.87 0.33 9.24
CA TRP A 164 -7.43 -0.96 8.83
C TRP A 164 -8.95 -0.92 8.74
N ALA A 165 -9.63 -0.32 9.70
CA ALA A 165 -11.07 -0.17 9.67
C ALA A 165 -11.55 0.79 8.56
N GLY A 166 -10.76 1.81 8.24
CA GLY A 166 -11.10 2.85 7.27
C GLY A 166 -10.86 2.45 5.81
N VAL A 167 -9.95 1.51 5.55
CA VAL A 167 -9.72 0.98 4.21
C VAL A 167 -10.69 -0.16 3.93
N SER A 168 -11.74 0.10 3.16
CA SER A 168 -12.71 -0.93 2.79
C SER A 168 -12.19 -1.82 1.65
N THR A 169 -12.35 -3.15 1.79
CA THR A 169 -12.05 -4.11 0.71
C THR A 169 -12.96 -3.96 -0.50
N ARG A 170 -14.02 -3.15 -0.41
CA ARG A 170 -14.93 -2.81 -1.51
C ARG A 170 -14.65 -1.44 -2.13
N ASP A 171 -13.77 -0.65 -1.54
CA ASP A 171 -13.35 0.62 -2.12
C ASP A 171 -12.14 0.42 -3.04
N TYR A 172 -12.41 0.00 -4.26
CA TYR A 172 -11.39 -0.32 -5.24
C TYR A 172 -10.51 0.86 -5.63
N VAL A 173 -11.01 2.09 -5.52
CA VAL A 173 -10.21 3.29 -5.78
C VAL A 173 -9.17 3.49 -4.68
N MET A 174 -9.56 3.34 -3.42
CA MET A 174 -8.65 3.37 -2.26
C MET A 174 -7.59 2.26 -2.37
N LEU A 175 -8.04 1.03 -2.62
CA LEU A 175 -7.14 -0.12 -2.75
C LEU A 175 -6.18 0.05 -3.93
N ARG A 176 -6.65 0.56 -5.08
CA ARG A 176 -5.80 0.84 -6.24
C ARG A 176 -4.75 1.88 -5.94
N GLY A 177 -5.12 2.95 -5.23
CA GLY A 177 -4.18 3.99 -4.80
C GLY A 177 -3.07 3.44 -3.91
N ILE A 178 -3.43 2.72 -2.85
CA ILE A 178 -2.47 2.10 -1.92
C ILE A 178 -1.58 1.07 -2.63
N SER A 179 -2.17 0.18 -3.44
CA SER A 179 -1.41 -0.81 -4.22
C SER A 179 -0.43 -0.16 -5.20
N SER A 180 -0.82 0.97 -5.79
CA SER A 180 0.07 1.72 -6.69
C SER A 180 1.25 2.35 -5.95
N LEU A 181 1.05 2.83 -4.72
CA LEU A 181 2.16 3.31 -3.87
C LEU A 181 3.10 2.17 -3.47
N PHE A 182 2.59 0.97 -3.16
CA PHE A 182 3.45 -0.20 -2.94
C PHE A 182 4.33 -0.49 -4.16
N LYS A 183 3.73 -0.49 -5.35
CA LYS A 183 4.47 -0.70 -6.61
C LYS A 183 5.50 0.39 -6.85
N ALA A 184 5.13 1.64 -6.62
CA ALA A 184 6.04 2.77 -6.75
C ALA A 184 7.26 2.64 -5.82
N ASP A 185 7.05 2.28 -4.55
CA ASP A 185 8.13 2.08 -3.59
C ASP A 185 9.04 0.88 -3.94
N MET A 186 8.47 -0.19 -4.50
CA MET A 186 9.24 -1.33 -4.99
C MET A 186 10.11 -0.94 -6.19
N LEU A 187 9.52 -0.27 -7.17
CA LEU A 187 10.18 0.12 -8.41
C LEU A 187 11.25 1.19 -8.17
N SER A 188 10.98 2.18 -7.29
CA SER A 188 11.94 3.24 -6.96
C SER A 188 13.24 2.76 -6.28
N SER A 189 13.30 1.47 -5.88
CA SER A 189 14.53 0.86 -5.36
C SER A 189 15.54 0.51 -6.44
N TYR A 190 15.15 0.56 -7.70
CA TYR A 190 15.96 0.28 -8.87
C TYR A 190 15.96 1.51 -9.77
N TYR A 191 17.14 2.05 -10.01
CA TYR A 191 17.29 3.26 -10.81
C TYR A 191 16.67 3.13 -12.20
N GLU A 192 16.84 1.96 -12.82
CA GLU A 192 16.31 1.63 -14.14
C GLU A 192 14.78 1.58 -14.24
N PHE A 193 14.08 1.47 -13.12
CA PHE A 193 12.60 1.44 -13.06
C PHE A 193 12.01 2.70 -12.40
N PHE A 194 12.79 3.78 -12.34
CA PHE A 194 12.35 4.97 -11.65
C PHE A 194 11.18 5.66 -12.36
N GLU A 195 11.16 5.64 -13.68
CA GLU A 195 10.05 6.19 -14.48
C GLU A 195 8.74 5.42 -14.23
N GLU A 196 8.80 4.09 -14.14
CA GLU A 196 7.65 3.24 -13.81
C GLU A 196 7.18 3.46 -12.37
N ALA A 197 8.09 3.79 -11.46
CA ALA A 197 7.73 4.20 -10.10
C ALA A 197 6.91 5.49 -10.11
N ILE A 198 7.32 6.48 -10.91
CA ILE A 198 6.60 7.74 -11.10
C ILE A 198 5.22 7.49 -11.70
N VAL A 199 5.12 6.68 -12.76
CA VAL A 199 3.82 6.31 -13.36
C VAL A 199 2.90 5.67 -12.32
N SER A 200 3.44 4.79 -11.47
CA SER A 200 2.67 4.18 -10.38
C SER A 200 2.21 5.21 -9.34
N ALA A 201 3.05 6.20 -9.02
CA ALA A 201 2.66 7.30 -8.13
C ALA A 201 1.57 8.19 -8.75
N PHE A 202 1.60 8.43 -10.06
CA PHE A 202 0.54 9.17 -10.75
C PHE A 202 -0.80 8.42 -10.77
N ILE A 203 -0.80 7.09 -10.81
CA ILE A 203 -2.02 6.31 -10.63
C ILE A 203 -2.58 6.50 -9.22
N ALA A 204 -1.73 6.55 -8.20
CA ALA A 204 -2.15 6.85 -6.84
C ALA A 204 -2.67 8.30 -6.70
N LEU A 205 -2.06 9.26 -7.37
CA LEU A 205 -2.52 10.65 -7.43
C LEU A 205 -3.95 10.73 -7.99
N GLU A 206 -4.23 10.10 -9.13
CA GLU A 206 -5.56 10.04 -9.70
C GLU A 206 -6.59 9.39 -8.75
N ALA A 207 -6.19 8.32 -8.08
CA ALA A 207 -7.04 7.65 -7.10
C ALA A 207 -7.37 8.58 -5.93
N SER A 208 -6.39 9.35 -5.41
CA SER A 208 -6.61 10.31 -4.33
C SER A 208 -7.61 11.40 -4.71
N PHE A 209 -7.51 11.93 -5.93
CA PHE A 209 -8.47 12.90 -6.46
C PHE A 209 -9.88 12.34 -6.51
N ARG A 210 -10.04 11.15 -7.08
CA ARG A 210 -11.34 10.52 -7.18
C ARG A 210 -11.99 10.27 -5.81
N LEU A 211 -11.17 9.92 -4.81
CA LEU A 211 -11.64 9.73 -3.44
C LEU A 211 -12.12 11.06 -2.83
N ILE A 212 -11.36 12.14 -3.02
CA ILE A 212 -11.71 13.48 -2.50
C ILE A 212 -12.99 13.98 -3.20
N VAL A 213 -13.07 13.85 -4.52
CA VAL A 213 -14.29 14.24 -5.28
C VAL A 213 -15.51 13.49 -4.75
N ARG A 214 -15.43 12.17 -4.57
CA ARG A 214 -16.54 11.38 -3.99
C ARG A 214 -16.91 11.85 -2.57
N LYS A 215 -15.93 12.25 -1.77
CA LYS A 215 -16.17 12.80 -0.44
C LYS A 215 -16.92 14.12 -0.52
N LEU A 216 -16.49 15.03 -1.39
CA LEU A 216 -17.14 16.33 -1.62
C LEU A 216 -18.57 16.19 -2.17
N GLU A 217 -18.79 15.25 -3.08
CA GLU A 217 -20.13 14.91 -3.59
C GLU A 217 -21.03 14.39 -2.46
N GLY A 218 -20.46 13.56 -1.55
CA GLY A 218 -21.17 13.08 -0.34
C GLY A 218 -21.48 14.19 0.66
N GLU A 219 -20.68 15.27 0.67
CA GLU A 219 -20.91 16.49 1.46
C GLU A 219 -21.88 17.47 0.79
N GLY A 220 -22.42 17.14 -0.39
CA GLY A 220 -23.44 17.89 -1.11
C GLY A 220 -22.91 18.85 -2.18
N ILE A 221 -21.61 18.84 -2.49
CA ILE A 221 -21.03 19.63 -3.58
C ILE A 221 -21.38 18.95 -4.90
N ARG A 222 -22.27 19.54 -5.67
CA ARG A 222 -22.70 18.98 -6.97
C ARG A 222 -21.60 19.17 -8.02
N ASN A 223 -21.31 18.10 -8.76
CA ASN A 223 -20.32 18.09 -9.83
C ASN A 223 -18.92 18.54 -9.37
N ALA A 224 -18.50 18.10 -8.18
CA ALA A 224 -17.16 18.37 -7.70
C ALA A 224 -16.11 17.91 -8.73
N GLY A 225 -15.10 18.73 -8.96
CA GLY A 225 -14.05 18.49 -9.94
C GLY A 225 -12.65 18.52 -9.32
N ALA A 226 -11.64 18.46 -10.19
CA ALA A 226 -10.25 18.52 -9.78
C ALA A 226 -9.91 19.81 -9.00
N ARG A 227 -10.51 20.92 -9.37
CA ARG A 227 -10.32 22.20 -8.68
C ARG A 227 -10.86 22.18 -7.25
N ASP A 228 -12.03 21.58 -7.04
CA ASP A 228 -12.62 21.46 -5.70
C ASP A 228 -11.78 20.51 -4.83
N ALA A 229 -11.27 19.43 -5.41
CA ALA A 229 -10.36 18.52 -4.74
C ALA A 229 -9.04 19.20 -4.34
N ALA A 230 -8.50 20.06 -5.21
CA ALA A 230 -7.32 20.86 -4.91
C ALA A 230 -7.56 21.85 -3.77
N GLN A 231 -8.70 22.53 -3.76
CA GLN A 231 -9.08 23.43 -2.66
C GLN A 231 -9.25 22.67 -1.35
N TRP A 232 -9.83 21.49 -1.42
CA TRP A 232 -9.96 20.62 -0.25
C TRP A 232 -8.60 20.22 0.33
N LEU A 233 -7.64 19.83 -0.54
CA LEU A 233 -6.28 19.48 -0.12
C LEU A 233 -5.57 20.68 0.52
N PHE A 234 -5.63 21.84 -0.10
CA PHE A 234 -5.06 23.06 0.46
C PHE A 234 -5.61 23.32 1.87
N LYS A 235 -6.93 23.32 2.03
CA LYS A 235 -7.59 23.57 3.31
C LYS A 235 -7.19 22.59 4.42
N HIS A 236 -6.97 21.33 4.05
CA HIS A 236 -6.69 20.28 5.04
C HIS A 236 -5.20 20.08 5.31
N PHE A 237 -4.32 20.37 4.36
CA PHE A 237 -2.90 20.06 4.48
C PHE A 237 -2.00 21.29 4.52
N ASP A 238 -2.23 22.29 3.68
CA ASP A 238 -1.32 23.42 3.53
C ASP A 238 -1.71 24.62 4.42
N GLU A 239 -2.98 24.96 4.47
CA GLU A 239 -3.50 26.08 5.27
C GLU A 239 -3.19 25.91 6.77
N PRO A 240 -3.34 24.73 7.39
CA PRO A 240 -2.97 24.54 8.78
C PRO A 240 -1.47 24.75 9.06
N MET A 241 -0.61 24.53 8.06
CA MET A 241 0.83 24.75 8.15
C MET A 241 1.23 26.20 7.92
N GLY A 242 0.28 27.10 7.66
CA GLY A 242 0.55 28.50 7.36
C GLY A 242 1.24 28.71 6.01
N LEU A 243 1.19 27.71 5.14
CA LEU A 243 1.75 27.86 3.80
C LEU A 243 0.93 28.89 3.03
N PRO A 244 1.59 29.88 2.34
CA PRO A 244 0.88 30.83 1.51
C PRO A 244 0.11 30.05 0.46
N ARG A 245 -1.12 30.51 0.15
CA ARG A 245 -1.83 29.94 -1.00
C ARG A 245 -0.85 29.91 -2.17
N PRO A 246 -0.30 28.76 -2.57
CA PRO A 246 0.02 28.61 -3.94
C PRO A 246 -1.30 28.85 -4.65
N THR A 247 -1.28 29.43 -5.82
CA THR A 247 -2.41 29.26 -6.67
C THR A 247 -2.65 27.76 -6.67
N ILE A 248 -3.75 27.31 -6.09
CA ILE A 248 -4.14 25.90 -5.86
C ILE A 248 -3.99 25.10 -7.15
N GLU A 249 -4.13 25.76 -8.24
CA GLU A 249 -3.86 25.35 -9.59
C GLU A 249 -2.41 24.89 -9.76
N ARG A 250 -1.43 25.51 -9.09
CA ARG A 250 -0.01 25.31 -9.41
C ARG A 250 0.55 23.95 -8.97
N TYR A 251 0.23 23.47 -7.77
CA TYR A 251 0.72 22.16 -7.30
C TYR A 251 0.16 21.01 -8.15
N PHE A 252 -1.13 21.10 -8.51
CA PHE A 252 -1.78 20.08 -9.32
C PHE A 252 -1.50 20.25 -10.80
N GLU A 253 -1.39 21.47 -11.29
CA GLU A 253 -0.97 21.73 -12.66
C GLU A 253 0.43 21.17 -12.90
N GLU A 254 1.38 21.37 -11.98
CA GLU A 254 2.74 20.83 -12.11
C GLU A 254 2.74 19.30 -12.17
N PHE A 255 2.08 18.62 -11.23
CA PHE A 255 2.01 17.15 -11.27
C PHE A 255 1.12 16.63 -12.40
N TYR A 256 0.07 17.32 -12.74
CA TYR A 256 -0.77 16.95 -13.86
C TYR A 256 -0.01 17.08 -15.19
N ASP A 257 0.69 18.16 -15.38
CA ASP A 257 1.51 18.40 -16.58
C ASP A 257 2.66 17.38 -16.67
N GLN A 258 3.34 17.13 -15.58
CA GLN A 258 4.38 16.11 -15.49
C GLN A 258 3.81 14.71 -15.83
N ARG A 259 2.63 14.36 -15.29
CA ARG A 259 1.93 13.14 -15.63
C ARG A 259 1.60 13.06 -17.12
N VAL A 260 1.02 14.13 -17.67
CA VAL A 260 0.66 14.17 -19.10
C VAL A 260 1.91 14.01 -19.97
N MET A 261 2.99 14.69 -19.63
CA MET A 261 4.26 14.54 -20.34
C MET A 261 4.78 13.09 -20.24
N THR A 262 4.77 12.48 -19.06
CA THR A 262 5.24 11.11 -18.84
C THR A 262 4.43 10.09 -19.63
N LEU A 263 3.10 10.23 -19.67
CA LEU A 263 2.22 9.27 -20.34
C LEU A 263 2.03 9.52 -21.84
N HIS A 264 2.38 10.70 -22.33
CA HIS A 264 2.22 11.10 -23.73
C HIS A 264 3.50 11.72 -24.30
N PRO A 265 4.62 10.99 -24.28
CA PRO A 265 5.93 11.56 -24.67
C PRO A 265 5.95 12.12 -26.10
N ALA A 266 5.34 11.43 -27.05
CA ALA A 266 5.31 11.85 -28.46
C ALA A 266 4.68 13.23 -28.70
N SER A 267 3.81 13.70 -27.80
CA SER A 267 3.11 14.98 -27.95
C SER A 267 3.61 16.07 -26.99
N ARG A 268 4.41 15.74 -25.97
CA ARG A 268 4.70 16.64 -24.86
C ARG A 268 6.18 16.81 -24.55
N PHE A 269 7.03 15.82 -24.80
CA PHE A 269 8.46 15.89 -24.47
C PHE A 269 9.29 16.67 -25.51
N GLY A 270 8.80 16.86 -26.74
CA GLY A 270 9.65 17.32 -27.82
C GLY A 270 10.84 16.40 -27.99
N ASP A 271 12.05 16.95 -27.79
CA ASP A 271 13.31 16.18 -27.90
C ASP A 271 13.74 15.49 -26.60
N ASN A 272 12.97 15.62 -25.51
CA ASN A 272 13.31 14.97 -24.23
C ASN A 272 12.57 13.63 -24.09
N PRO A 273 13.28 12.48 -24.13
CA PRO A 273 12.65 11.16 -24.12
C PRO A 273 12.30 10.64 -22.72
N TYR A 274 12.60 11.39 -21.65
CA TYR A 274 12.44 10.94 -20.27
C TYR A 274 11.44 11.77 -19.50
N ALA A 275 10.82 11.17 -18.46
CA ALA A 275 9.94 11.87 -17.55
C ALA A 275 10.70 12.99 -16.82
N PRO A 276 10.14 14.21 -16.76
CA PRO A 276 10.82 15.38 -16.18
C PRO A 276 10.71 15.42 -14.64
N VAL A 277 10.56 14.30 -13.98
CA VAL A 277 10.38 14.19 -12.53
C VAL A 277 11.68 13.82 -11.87
N SER A 278 12.14 14.61 -10.91
CA SER A 278 13.32 14.31 -10.12
C SER A 278 13.03 13.27 -9.02
N HIS A 279 14.09 12.68 -8.45
CA HIS A 279 13.95 11.80 -7.29
C HIS A 279 13.31 12.51 -6.09
N ASP A 280 13.64 13.77 -5.85
CA ASP A 280 13.10 14.55 -4.74
C ASP A 280 11.61 14.80 -4.95
N ASP A 281 11.17 15.15 -6.16
CA ASP A 281 9.77 15.34 -6.50
C ASP A 281 8.96 14.05 -6.31
N TYR A 282 9.52 12.90 -6.72
CA TYR A 282 8.91 11.59 -6.49
C TYR A 282 8.70 11.33 -4.99
N TYR A 283 9.73 11.57 -4.18
CA TYR A 283 9.62 11.32 -2.73
C TYR A 283 8.64 12.25 -2.05
N HIS A 284 8.56 13.50 -2.48
CA HIS A 284 7.56 14.45 -1.99
C HIS A 284 6.15 14.01 -2.37
N LEU A 285 5.92 13.67 -3.63
CA LEU A 285 4.64 13.16 -4.12
C LEU A 285 4.21 11.91 -3.36
N ARG A 286 5.10 10.92 -3.25
CA ARG A 286 4.85 9.66 -2.52
C ARG A 286 4.44 9.92 -1.07
N SER A 287 5.18 10.78 -0.36
CA SER A 287 4.92 11.08 1.04
C SER A 287 3.60 11.82 1.22
N SER A 288 3.30 12.79 0.36
CA SER A 288 2.03 13.51 0.37
C SER A 288 0.85 12.59 0.09
N LEU A 289 0.96 11.71 -0.90
CA LEU A 289 -0.09 10.74 -1.22
C LEU A 289 -0.35 9.77 -0.07
N ARG A 290 0.69 9.25 0.59
CA ARG A 290 0.54 8.41 1.77
C ARG A 290 -0.24 9.13 2.87
N GLU A 291 0.08 10.39 3.15
CA GLU A 291 -0.65 11.19 4.15
C GLU A 291 -2.10 11.45 3.76
N ILE A 292 -2.36 11.74 2.48
CA ILE A 292 -3.71 11.91 1.96
C ILE A 292 -4.53 10.63 2.15
N PHE A 293 -3.98 9.46 1.77
CA PHE A 293 -4.66 8.18 1.98
C PHE A 293 -4.86 7.87 3.46
N ALA A 294 -3.88 8.18 4.31
CA ALA A 294 -3.99 8.02 5.76
C ALA A 294 -5.13 8.88 6.34
N TYR A 295 -5.22 10.15 5.92
CA TYR A 295 -6.31 11.04 6.31
C TYR A 295 -7.66 10.55 5.80
N LEU A 296 -7.74 10.14 4.53
CA LEU A 296 -9.00 9.64 3.95
C LEU A 296 -9.48 8.34 4.63
N ALA A 297 -8.56 7.49 5.07
CA ALA A 297 -8.89 6.28 5.82
C ALA A 297 -9.32 6.57 7.27
N ALA A 298 -8.64 7.49 7.97
CA ALA A 298 -8.86 7.76 9.38
C ALA A 298 -9.86 8.89 9.66
N GLY A 299 -10.11 9.76 8.69
CA GLY A 299 -10.90 11.00 8.88
C GLY A 299 -10.20 12.09 9.69
N SER A 300 -8.92 11.90 10.05
CA SER A 300 -8.14 12.85 10.86
C SER A 300 -6.64 12.72 10.59
N HIS A 301 -5.92 13.81 10.80
CA HIS A 301 -4.46 13.83 10.73
C HIS A 301 -3.80 13.02 11.85
N GLY A 302 -2.59 12.54 11.58
CA GLY A 302 -1.73 11.90 12.58
C GLY A 302 -1.09 12.92 13.53
N PRO A 303 -0.49 12.47 14.66
CA PRO A 303 0.18 13.35 15.62
C PRO A 303 1.32 14.13 14.98
N ASP A 304 2.10 13.52 14.09
CA ASP A 304 3.23 14.17 13.42
C ASP A 304 2.81 15.41 12.60
N PHE A 305 1.61 15.36 11.97
CA PHE A 305 1.06 16.51 11.28
C PHE A 305 0.78 17.67 12.24
N HIS A 306 0.21 17.38 13.41
CA HIS A 306 -0.07 18.41 14.42
C HIS A 306 1.21 19.01 15.01
N GLU A 307 2.27 18.21 15.16
CA GLU A 307 3.59 18.68 15.59
C GLU A 307 4.19 19.62 14.54
N ASP A 308 4.07 19.28 13.25
CA ASP A 308 4.53 20.13 12.15
C ASP A 308 3.76 21.46 12.07
N VAL A 309 2.43 21.42 12.22
CA VAL A 309 1.59 22.63 12.30
C VAL A 309 2.03 23.53 13.45
N GLN A 310 2.29 22.98 14.63
CA GLN A 310 2.77 23.76 15.77
C GLN A 310 4.17 24.36 15.55
N ARG A 311 5.04 23.62 14.87
CA ARG A 311 6.42 24.06 14.57
C ARG A 311 6.42 25.19 13.54
N LEU A 312 5.62 25.09 12.49
CA LEU A 312 5.56 26.07 11.41
C LEU A 312 4.72 27.28 11.77
N GLY A 313 3.61 27.12 12.49
CA GLY A 313 2.74 28.21 12.91
C GLY A 313 3.35 29.14 13.99
N ARG A 314 4.54 28.81 14.52
CA ARG A 314 5.34 29.68 15.40
C ARG A 314 6.35 30.57 14.65
N ARG A 315 6.39 30.49 13.32
CA ARG A 315 7.22 31.34 12.46
C ARG A 315 6.42 32.49 11.90
#